data_4caba82a87262be9039f785b1fafae54
#
_entry.id   4caba82a87262be9039f785b1fafae54
#
_cell.length_a   1.000
_cell.length_b   1.000
_cell.length_c   1.000
_cell.angle_alpha   90.00
_cell.angle_beta   90.00
_cell.angle_gamma   90.00
#
_symmetry.space_group_name_H-M   'P 1'
#
loop_
_entity.id
_entity.type
_entity.pdbx_description
1 polymer ?
#
loop_
_entity_poly.entity_id
_entity_poly.type
_entity_poly.pdbx_seq_one_letter_code
_entity_poly.pdbx_strand_id
1 'polypeptide(L)' 'MRKLPAIKPRQIIRFLEQHDFILDHTTGSHYVYYHPTSRRRAVVPQHNRDLPKGTLMSLLREAGFTRNELIDFLSGS' A
#
# COMPACT_ATOMS: atom_id res chain seq x y z
N MET A 1 3.73 19.78 -8.59
CA MET A 1 3.40 18.72 -7.61
C MET A 1 3.01 17.46 -8.35
N ARG A 2 3.58 16.34 -7.96
CA ARG A 2 3.32 15.07 -8.62
C ARG A 2 1.96 14.53 -8.19
N LYS A 3 1.20 14.02 -9.14
CA LYS A 3 -0.10 13.43 -8.86
C LYS A 3 0.02 11.92 -8.73
N LEU A 4 -0.76 11.34 -7.83
CA LEU A 4 -0.87 9.90 -7.75
C LEU A 4 -1.71 9.39 -8.92
N PRO A 5 -1.22 8.40 -9.68
CA PRO A 5 -2.05 7.75 -10.66
C PRO A 5 -3.08 6.86 -9.99
N ALA A 6 -4.01 6.31 -10.77
CA ALA A 6 -4.94 5.31 -10.27
C ALA A 6 -4.16 4.05 -9.87
N ILE A 7 -4.41 3.54 -8.67
CA ILE A 7 -3.67 2.42 -8.10
C ILE A 7 -4.62 1.29 -7.75
N LYS A 8 -4.29 0.09 -8.19
CA LYS A 8 -5.03 -1.11 -7.82
C LYS A 8 -4.41 -1.76 -6.60
N PRO A 9 -5.20 -2.52 -5.82
CA PRO A 9 -4.67 -3.18 -4.61
C PRO A 9 -3.40 -3.98 -4.84
N ARG A 10 -3.30 -4.73 -5.93
CA ARG A 10 -2.10 -5.55 -6.16
C ARG A 10 -0.84 -4.70 -6.37
N GLN A 11 -1.00 -3.48 -6.88
CA GLN A 11 0.16 -2.60 -7.07
C GLN A 11 0.69 -2.11 -5.72
N ILE A 12 -0.20 -1.74 -4.81
CA ILE A 12 0.23 -1.32 -3.48
C ILE A 12 0.79 -2.49 -2.69
N ILE A 13 0.27 -3.70 -2.89
CA ILE A 13 0.80 -4.90 -2.25
C ILE A 13 2.26 -5.13 -2.67
N ARG A 14 2.56 -5.01 -3.96
CA ARG A 14 3.94 -5.18 -4.44
C ARG A 14 4.87 -4.12 -3.84
N PHE A 15 4.37 -2.89 -3.71
CA PHE A 15 5.12 -1.82 -3.08
C PHE A 15 5.42 -2.14 -1.61
N LEU A 16 4.41 -2.63 -0.89
CA LEU A 16 4.58 -3.01 0.51
C LEU A 16 5.58 -4.17 0.65
N GLU A 17 5.45 -5.19 -0.20
CA GLU A 17 6.34 -6.35 -0.14
C GLU A 17 7.79 -5.95 -0.43
N GLN A 18 7.99 -5.03 -1.34
CA GLN A 18 9.34 -4.54 -1.65
C GLN A 18 9.98 -3.81 -0.46
N HIS A 19 9.16 -3.29 0.43
CA HIS A 19 9.62 -2.60 1.64
C HIS A 19 9.50 -3.46 2.89
N ASP A 20 9.56 -4.79 2.70
CA ASP A 20 9.64 -5.78 3.78
C ASP A 20 8.37 -5.94 4.59
N PHE A 21 7.24 -5.48 4.09
CA PHE A 21 5.96 -5.82 4.69
C PHE A 21 5.61 -7.25 4.31
N ILE A 22 5.04 -7.97 5.25
CA ILE A 22 4.59 -9.35 5.04
C ILE A 22 3.10 -9.46 5.32
N LEU A 23 2.46 -10.42 4.68
CA LEU A 23 1.05 -10.67 4.93
C LEU A 23 0.89 -11.30 6.31
N ASP A 24 0.20 -10.59 7.20
CA ASP A 24 -0.04 -11.08 8.56
C ASP A 24 -1.24 -12.00 8.59
N HIS A 25 -2.35 -11.53 8.05
CA HIS A 25 -3.56 -12.35 7.94
C HIS A 25 -4.50 -11.76 6.91
N THR A 26 -5.51 -12.55 6.54
CA THR A 26 -6.53 -12.15 5.59
C THR A 26 -7.87 -12.21 6.29
N THR A 27 -8.65 -11.14 6.15
CA THR A 27 -10.06 -11.16 6.53
C THR A 27 -10.88 -11.48 5.29
N GLY A 28 -12.20 -11.51 5.41
CA GLY A 28 -13.06 -11.77 4.25
C GLY A 28 -12.94 -10.73 3.15
N SER A 29 -12.52 -9.51 3.46
CA SER A 29 -12.49 -8.41 2.51
C SER A 29 -11.19 -7.61 2.51
N HIS A 30 -10.23 -7.96 3.34
CA HIS A 30 -8.97 -7.21 3.44
C HIS A 30 -7.78 -8.11 3.63
N TYR A 31 -6.62 -7.66 3.09
CA TYR A 31 -5.32 -8.22 3.41
C TYR A 31 -4.66 -7.32 4.44
N VAL A 32 -4.20 -7.86 5.54
CA VAL A 32 -3.51 -7.09 6.57
C VAL A 32 -2.02 -7.38 6.49
N TYR A 33 -1.25 -6.36 6.11
CA TYR A 33 0.20 -6.45 6.00
C TYR A 33 0.86 -5.83 7.24
N TYR A 34 2.05 -6.30 7.54
CA TYR A 34 2.74 -5.94 8.77
C TYR A 34 4.23 -5.87 8.51
N HIS A 35 4.88 -4.86 9.06
CA HIS A 35 6.34 -4.72 8.98
C HIS A 35 6.96 -5.19 10.29
N PRO A 36 7.78 -6.24 10.28
CA PRO A 36 8.28 -6.85 11.52
C PRO A 36 9.15 -5.90 12.35
N THR A 37 9.88 -5.02 11.70
CA THR A 37 10.81 -4.12 12.40
C THR A 37 10.11 -2.85 12.90
N SER A 38 9.40 -2.15 12.02
CA SER A 38 8.75 -0.89 12.39
C SER A 38 7.44 -1.11 13.14
N ARG A 39 6.86 -2.29 13.03
CA ARG A 39 5.57 -2.68 13.60
C ARG A 39 4.41 -1.91 12.98
N ARG A 40 4.63 -1.33 11.82
CA ARG A 40 3.57 -0.62 11.10
C ARG A 40 2.68 -1.62 10.38
N ARG A 41 1.45 -1.22 10.14
CA ARG A 41 0.46 -2.05 9.47
C ARG A 41 -0.06 -1.35 8.23
N ALA A 42 -0.57 -2.15 7.29
CA ALA A 42 -1.23 -1.64 6.11
C ALA A 42 -2.38 -2.58 5.77
N VAL A 43 -3.59 -2.05 5.69
CA VAL A 43 -4.78 -2.83 5.38
C VAL A 43 -5.18 -2.53 3.95
N VAL A 44 -5.17 -3.56 3.10
CA VAL A 44 -5.42 -3.43 1.66
C VAL A 44 -6.74 -4.12 1.31
N PRO A 45 -7.70 -3.41 0.70
CA PRO A 45 -8.97 -4.03 0.30
C PRO A 45 -8.77 -5.12 -0.74
N GLN A 46 -9.55 -6.20 -0.64
CA GLN A 46 -9.52 -7.30 -1.59
C GLN A 46 -10.52 -7.04 -2.72
N HIS A 47 -10.11 -6.32 -3.75
CA HIS A 47 -10.92 -6.13 -4.94
C HIS A 47 -10.01 -5.74 -6.12
N ASN A 48 -10.59 -5.66 -7.32
CA ASN A 48 -9.84 -5.34 -8.54
C ASN A 48 -9.98 -3.89 -8.97
N ARG A 49 -10.69 -3.09 -8.19
CA ARG A 49 -10.95 -1.70 -8.53
C ARG A 49 -9.84 -0.80 -8.00
N ASP A 50 -9.72 0.36 -8.61
CA ASP A 50 -8.77 1.36 -8.13
C ASP A 50 -9.09 1.76 -6.70
N LEU A 51 -8.04 1.96 -5.91
CA LEU A 51 -8.20 2.42 -4.53
C LEU A 51 -8.65 3.87 -4.53
N PRO A 52 -9.68 4.22 -3.74
CA PRO A 52 -10.02 5.62 -3.56
C PRO A 52 -8.81 6.39 -3.00
N LYS A 53 -8.66 7.64 -3.41
CA LYS A 53 -7.50 8.44 -2.98
C LYS A 53 -7.38 8.52 -1.46
N GLY A 54 -8.49 8.72 -0.76
CA GLY A 54 -8.49 8.79 0.69
C GLY A 54 -7.99 7.50 1.33
N THR A 55 -8.46 6.37 0.81
CA THR A 55 -8.01 5.06 1.29
C THR A 55 -6.52 4.88 1.06
N LEU A 56 -6.05 5.21 -0.14
CA LEU A 56 -4.64 5.08 -0.49
C LEU A 56 -3.76 5.96 0.38
N MET A 57 -4.15 7.20 0.60
CA MET A 57 -3.37 8.12 1.43
C MET A 57 -3.33 7.68 2.88
N SER A 58 -4.46 7.17 3.42
CA SER A 58 -4.50 6.63 4.78
C SER A 58 -3.58 5.43 4.92
N LEU A 59 -3.60 4.54 3.94
CA LEU A 59 -2.77 3.35 3.91
C LEU A 59 -1.28 3.72 3.92
N LEU A 60 -0.89 4.66 3.06
CA LEU A 60 0.50 5.11 2.99
C LEU A 60 0.94 5.73 4.32
N ARG A 61 0.09 6.56 4.90
CA ARG A 61 0.42 7.21 6.17
C ARG A 61 0.61 6.19 7.29
N GLU A 62 -0.29 5.22 7.38
CA GLU A 62 -0.18 4.17 8.41
C GLU A 62 1.06 3.32 8.21
N ALA A 63 1.41 3.03 6.97
CA ALA A 63 2.60 2.25 6.65
C ALA A 63 3.89 3.04 6.77
N GLY A 64 3.80 4.37 6.89
CA GLY A 64 4.96 5.22 7.05
C GLY A 64 5.60 5.70 5.77
N PHE A 65 4.85 5.73 4.67
CA PHE A 65 5.35 6.15 3.38
C PHE A 65 4.80 7.48 2.94
N THR A 66 5.55 8.15 2.07
CA THR A 66 5.08 9.36 1.40
C THR A 66 4.49 9.02 0.05
N ARG A 67 3.71 9.94 -0.47
CA ARG A 67 3.16 9.83 -1.82
C ARG A 67 4.29 9.70 -2.86
N ASN A 68 5.35 10.48 -2.70
CA ASN A 68 6.45 10.46 -3.65
C ASN A 68 7.17 9.12 -3.69
N GLU A 69 7.28 8.45 -2.57
CA GLU A 69 7.90 7.11 -2.54
C GLU A 69 7.11 6.13 -3.40
N LEU A 70 5.79 6.18 -3.33
CA LEU A 70 4.96 5.32 -4.15
C LEU A 70 5.08 5.68 -5.63
N ILE A 71 5.06 6.96 -5.95
CA ILE A 71 5.20 7.43 -7.33
C ILE A 71 6.52 6.97 -7.93
N ASP A 72 7.61 7.06 -7.17
CA ASP A 72 8.92 6.61 -7.62
C ASP A 72 8.93 5.11 -7.88
N PHE A 73 8.30 4.33 -7.02
CA PHE A 73 8.18 2.90 -7.24
C PHE A 73 7.43 2.60 -8.55
N LEU A 74 6.31 3.29 -8.78
CA LEU A 74 5.48 3.06 -9.96
C LEU A 74 6.17 3.47 -11.25
N SER A 75 7.11 4.40 -11.21
CA SER A 75 7.84 4.81 -12.41
C SER A 75 9.03 3.89 -12.69
N GLY A 76 9.21 2.83 -11.94
CA GLY A 76 10.22 1.83 -12.23
C GLY A 76 11.63 2.22 -11.79
N SER A 77 11.73 3.18 -10.92
CA SER A 77 13.06 3.62 -10.44
C SER A 77 13.54 2.79 -9.28
#